data_243da8bd89eb7be3a32e2a8c85c7c5d3
#
_entry.id   243da8bd89eb7be3a32e2a8c85c7c5d3
#
_cell.length_a   1.000
_cell.length_b   1.000
_cell.length_c   1.000
_cell.angle_alpha   90.00
_cell.angle_beta   90.00
_cell.angle_gamma   90.00
#
_symmetry.space_group_name_H-M   'P 1'
#
loop_
_entity.id
_entity.type
_entity.pdbx_description
1 polymer ?
#
loop_
_entity_poly.entity_id
_entity_poly.type
_entity_poly.pdbx_seq_one_letter_code
_entity_poly.pdbx_strand_id
1 'polypeptide(L)'
;HKKYRDKDLFVLGFPCNDFADQEPGSADDIREFCDRKYGVTFDLFERVTIRGSRSHLLYEYLEGQRLPVVRGNGLKAKLFQGFASMMFWMKVGRFPQAGEVQWNFHKFVISREGGVKGHFASDCDPLDSEIITCIERELGE
;
A
#
# COMPACT_ATOMS: atom_id res chain seq x y z
N HIS A 1 10.57 8.80 0.41
CA HIS A 1 11.09 9.08 1.76
C HIS A 1 12.21 10.13 1.72
N LYS A 2 13.36 9.87 1.06
CA LYS A 2 14.55 10.76 1.10
C LYS A 2 14.24 12.21 0.70
N LYS A 3 13.42 12.45 -0.34
CA LYS A 3 13.05 13.81 -0.83
C LYS A 3 12.31 14.66 0.21
N TYR A 4 11.49 14.04 1.06
CA TYR A 4 10.59 14.74 1.99
C TYR A 4 10.89 14.45 3.46
N ARG A 5 12.02 13.80 3.75
CA ARG A 5 12.42 13.41 5.10
C ARG A 5 12.45 14.58 6.08
N ASP A 6 12.98 15.72 5.61
CA ASP A 6 13.14 16.93 6.43
C ASP A 6 11.89 17.84 6.39
N LYS A 7 10.77 17.34 5.86
CA LYS A 7 9.48 18.03 5.71
C LYS A 7 8.35 17.36 6.46
N ASP A 8 8.67 16.62 7.51
CA ASP A 8 7.71 15.89 8.35
C ASP A 8 6.88 14.82 7.60
N LEU A 9 7.40 14.26 6.50
CA LEU A 9 6.82 13.09 5.87
C LEU A 9 7.42 11.81 6.47
N PHE A 10 6.57 11.00 7.05
CA PHE A 10 6.90 9.65 7.51
C PHE A 10 6.39 8.62 6.51
N VAL A 11 7.24 7.65 6.17
CA VAL A 11 6.84 6.47 5.40
C VAL A 11 6.85 5.28 6.34
N LEU A 12 5.74 4.56 6.40
CA LEU A 12 5.56 3.41 7.28
C LEU A 12 5.25 2.17 6.43
N GLY A 13 6.04 1.12 6.58
CA GLY A 13 5.85 -0.13 5.85
C GLY A 13 5.20 -1.20 6.72
N PHE A 14 4.14 -1.80 6.21
CA PHE A 14 3.42 -2.91 6.85
C PHE A 14 3.49 -4.15 5.95
N PRO A 15 4.45 -5.06 6.18
CA PRO A 15 4.55 -6.29 5.41
C PRO A 15 3.27 -7.14 5.55
N CYS A 16 2.85 -7.78 4.46
CA CYS A 16 1.66 -8.62 4.44
C CYS A 16 1.89 -9.84 3.55
N ASN A 17 1.49 -11.03 4.04
CA ASN A 17 1.62 -12.28 3.29
C ASN A 17 0.29 -12.79 2.71
N ASP A 18 -0.79 -11.99 2.76
CA ASP A 18 -2.11 -12.40 2.29
C ASP A 18 -2.21 -12.52 0.77
N PHE A 19 -1.23 -12.00 0.03
CA PHE A 19 -1.23 -11.98 -1.43
C PHE A 19 -0.09 -12.85 -1.98
N ALA A 20 -0.46 -14.03 -2.48
CA ALA A 20 0.42 -14.99 -3.16
C ALA A 20 1.66 -15.43 -2.33
N ASP A 21 1.58 -15.39 -1.00
CA ASP A 21 2.66 -15.81 -0.09
C ASP A 21 4.04 -15.23 -0.44
N GLN A 22 4.07 -13.94 -0.85
CA GLN A 22 5.28 -13.26 -1.30
C GLN A 22 6.19 -12.79 -0.16
N GLU A 23 5.70 -12.82 1.08
CA GLU A 23 6.43 -12.40 2.29
C GLU A 23 6.47 -13.54 3.34
N PRO A 24 7.11 -14.70 3.02
CA PRO A 24 7.09 -15.87 3.90
C PRO A 24 8.02 -15.76 5.12
N GLY A 25 8.94 -14.79 5.14
CA GLY A 25 9.94 -14.62 6.19
C GLY A 25 9.38 -14.09 7.53
N SER A 26 10.21 -14.15 8.56
CA SER A 26 9.97 -13.43 9.82
C SER A 26 10.06 -11.90 9.61
N ALA A 27 9.64 -11.10 10.57
CA ALA A 27 9.77 -9.65 10.52
C ALA A 27 11.25 -9.21 10.36
N ASP A 28 12.17 -9.92 11.01
CA ASP A 28 13.60 -9.64 10.93
C ASP A 28 14.17 -10.01 9.56
N ASP A 29 13.79 -11.15 8.98
CA ASP A 29 14.19 -11.56 7.63
C ASP A 29 13.74 -10.53 6.58
N ILE A 30 12.51 -10.06 6.70
CA ILE A 30 11.94 -9.04 5.80
C ILE A 30 12.70 -7.72 5.93
N ARG A 31 12.98 -7.29 7.16
CA ARG A 31 13.74 -6.07 7.44
C ARG A 31 15.15 -6.14 6.86
N GLU A 32 15.86 -7.23 7.11
CA GLU A 32 17.20 -7.47 6.59
C GLU A 32 17.22 -7.51 5.05
N PHE A 33 16.25 -8.16 4.43
CA PHE A 33 16.10 -8.19 2.97
C PHE A 33 15.84 -6.81 2.38
N CYS A 34 14.93 -6.03 2.99
CA CYS A 34 14.61 -4.67 2.55
C CYS A 34 15.79 -3.72 2.69
N ASP A 35 16.55 -3.80 3.78
CA ASP A 35 17.75 -2.99 3.98
C ASP A 35 18.84 -3.38 2.98
N ARG A 36 19.23 -4.65 2.91
CA ARG A 36 20.33 -5.11 2.06
C ARG A 36 20.07 -4.95 0.58
N LYS A 37 18.85 -5.25 0.12
CA LYS A 37 18.54 -5.26 -1.33
C LYS A 37 18.07 -3.92 -1.86
N TYR A 38 17.34 -3.15 -1.06
CA TYR A 38 16.69 -1.92 -1.49
C TYR A 38 17.15 -0.68 -0.72
N GLY A 39 17.96 -0.82 0.32
CA GLY A 39 18.41 0.30 1.15
C GLY A 39 17.24 1.07 1.76
N VAL A 40 16.24 0.36 2.25
CA VAL A 40 15.06 0.95 2.90
C VAL A 40 15.49 1.66 4.16
N THR A 41 15.11 2.94 4.28
CA THR A 41 15.50 3.82 5.41
C THR A 41 14.29 4.33 6.19
N PHE A 42 13.11 3.80 5.93
CA PHE A 42 11.88 4.10 6.65
C PHE A 42 11.46 2.93 7.54
N ASP A 43 10.54 3.19 8.47
CA ASP A 43 10.14 2.22 9.47
C ASP A 43 9.33 1.07 8.86
N LEU A 44 9.78 -0.15 9.13
CA LEU A 44 9.05 -1.38 8.84
C LEU A 44 8.47 -1.94 10.12
N PHE A 45 7.16 -2.09 10.14
CA PHE A 45 6.40 -2.65 11.25
C PHE A 45 6.34 -4.18 11.18
N GLU A 46 5.70 -4.78 12.16
CA GLU A 46 5.42 -6.21 12.15
C GLU A 46 4.49 -6.58 10.98
N ARG A 47 4.58 -7.85 10.57
CA ARG A 47 3.71 -8.37 9.52
C ARG A 47 2.25 -8.36 9.96
N VAL A 48 1.40 -7.81 9.12
CA VAL A 48 -0.05 -7.71 9.37
C VAL A 48 -0.84 -8.67 8.48
N THR A 49 -2.02 -9.04 8.95
CA THR A 49 -3.06 -9.69 8.16
C THR A 49 -4.09 -8.64 7.75
N ILE A 50 -4.44 -8.61 6.47
CA ILE A 50 -5.40 -7.64 5.90
C ILE A 50 -6.74 -8.32 5.59
N ARG A 51 -6.76 -9.65 5.47
CA ARG A 51 -7.92 -10.42 5.05
C ARG A 51 -8.44 -11.35 6.14
N GLY A 52 -9.75 -11.60 6.12
CA GLY A 52 -10.42 -12.52 7.04
C GLY A 52 -10.74 -11.91 8.40
N SER A 53 -11.15 -12.76 9.34
CA SER A 53 -11.64 -12.36 10.68
C SER A 53 -10.55 -11.79 11.60
N ARG A 54 -9.29 -11.84 11.19
CA ARG A 54 -8.14 -11.30 11.94
C ARG A 54 -7.51 -10.11 11.22
N SER A 55 -8.29 -9.39 10.41
CA SER A 55 -7.82 -8.18 9.76
C SER A 55 -7.32 -7.17 10.78
N HIS A 56 -6.20 -6.51 10.47
CA HIS A 56 -5.61 -5.51 11.34
C HIS A 56 -6.46 -4.23 11.34
N LEU A 57 -6.74 -3.67 12.50
CA LEU A 57 -7.62 -2.51 12.69
C LEU A 57 -7.25 -1.31 11.81
N LEU A 58 -5.96 -1.08 11.58
CA LEU A 58 -5.50 -0.04 10.65
C LEU A 58 -6.07 -0.24 9.25
N TYR A 59 -6.06 -1.47 8.73
CA TYR A 59 -6.56 -1.74 7.38
C TYR A 59 -8.08 -1.74 7.33
N GLU A 60 -8.76 -2.13 8.40
CA GLU A 60 -10.21 -1.95 8.51
C GLU A 60 -10.59 -0.47 8.44
N TYR A 61 -9.83 0.39 9.13
CA TYR A 61 -10.00 1.83 9.05
C TYR A 61 -9.71 2.38 7.65
N LEU A 62 -8.57 2.02 7.04
CA LEU A 62 -8.15 2.53 5.73
C LEU A 62 -9.12 2.11 4.62
N GLU A 63 -9.50 0.85 4.56
CA GLU A 63 -10.46 0.32 3.58
C GLU A 63 -11.89 0.85 3.84
N GLY A 64 -12.24 1.04 5.11
CA GLY A 64 -13.52 1.59 5.55
C GLY A 64 -13.81 3.01 5.03
N GLN A 65 -12.76 3.78 4.68
CA GLN A 65 -12.91 5.09 4.05
C GLN A 65 -13.45 5.02 2.61
N ARG A 66 -13.38 3.84 1.97
CA ARG A 66 -13.89 3.59 0.61
C ARG A 66 -13.44 4.60 -0.44
N LEU A 67 -12.24 5.16 -0.26
CA LEU A 67 -11.68 6.10 -1.23
C LEU A 67 -11.51 5.44 -2.60
N PRO A 68 -11.72 6.20 -3.69
CA PRO A 68 -11.35 5.76 -5.01
C PRO A 68 -9.88 5.35 -5.05
N VAL A 69 -9.60 4.18 -5.59
CA VAL A 69 -8.22 3.70 -5.76
C VAL A 69 -7.64 4.27 -7.04
N VAL A 70 -6.65 5.12 -6.92
CA VAL A 70 -5.86 5.60 -8.05
C VAL A 70 -5.02 4.44 -8.59
N ARG A 71 -5.04 4.25 -9.90
CA ARG A 71 -4.40 3.12 -10.58
C ARG A 71 -3.43 3.62 -11.64
N GLY A 72 -2.39 2.82 -11.87
CA GLY A 72 -1.48 3.07 -12.98
C GLY A 72 -2.18 3.05 -14.33
N ASN A 73 -1.61 3.77 -15.28
CA ASN A 73 -2.11 3.90 -16.64
C ASN A 73 -1.34 2.99 -17.62
N GLY A 74 -1.96 2.70 -18.77
CA GLY A 74 -1.36 1.93 -19.85
C GLY A 74 -1.72 0.45 -19.85
N LEU A 75 -1.26 -0.26 -20.90
CA LEU A 75 -1.64 -1.65 -21.15
C LEU A 75 -1.11 -2.60 -20.05
N LYS A 76 0.11 -2.41 -19.61
CA LYS A 76 0.73 -3.25 -18.56
C LYS A 76 -0.03 -3.12 -17.23
N ALA A 77 -0.40 -1.90 -16.85
CA ALA A 77 -1.18 -1.64 -15.65
C ALA A 77 -2.57 -2.30 -15.74
N LYS A 78 -3.27 -2.18 -16.88
CA LYS A 78 -4.57 -2.84 -17.08
C LYS A 78 -4.49 -4.36 -16.99
N LEU A 79 -3.46 -4.97 -17.58
CA LEU A 79 -3.23 -6.42 -17.46
C LEU A 79 -2.98 -6.84 -16.02
N PHE A 80 -2.14 -6.09 -15.30
CA PHE A 80 -1.89 -6.35 -13.87
C PHE A 80 -3.15 -6.18 -13.02
N GLN A 81 -3.96 -5.15 -13.27
CA GLN A 81 -5.24 -4.93 -12.58
C GLN A 81 -6.21 -6.10 -12.78
N GLY A 82 -6.30 -6.61 -14.00
CA GLY A 82 -7.10 -7.81 -14.32
C GLY A 82 -6.60 -9.04 -13.57
N PHE A 83 -5.28 -9.26 -13.57
CA PHE A 83 -4.64 -10.35 -12.83
C PHE A 83 -4.89 -10.24 -11.31
N ALA A 84 -4.63 -9.08 -10.71
CA ALA A 84 -4.83 -8.85 -9.28
C ALA A 84 -6.30 -9.06 -8.87
N SER A 85 -7.25 -8.58 -9.69
CA SER A 85 -8.69 -8.77 -9.44
C SER A 85 -9.10 -10.24 -9.54
N MET A 86 -8.53 -10.98 -10.49
CA MET A 86 -8.76 -12.42 -10.64
C MET A 86 -8.22 -13.20 -9.44
N MET A 87 -7.00 -12.90 -9.02
CA MET A 87 -6.39 -13.53 -7.83
C MET A 87 -7.17 -13.23 -6.56
N PHE A 88 -7.64 -11.99 -6.42
CA PHE A 88 -8.51 -11.60 -5.32
C PHE A 88 -9.82 -12.41 -5.32
N TRP A 89 -10.47 -12.52 -6.49
CA TRP A 89 -11.69 -13.31 -6.63
C TRP A 89 -11.46 -14.80 -6.27
N MET A 90 -10.37 -15.39 -6.73
CA MET A 90 -10.04 -16.78 -6.40
C MET A 90 -9.86 -17.01 -4.90
N LYS A 91 -9.30 -16.03 -4.18
CA LYS A 91 -9.02 -16.13 -2.74
C LYS A 91 -10.22 -15.77 -1.86
N VAL A 92 -11.00 -14.78 -2.27
CA VAL A 92 -12.09 -14.19 -1.45
C VAL A 92 -13.47 -14.66 -1.90
N GLY A 93 -13.60 -15.22 -3.11
CA GLY A 93 -14.87 -15.70 -3.67
C GLY A 93 -15.79 -14.60 -4.24
N ARG A 94 -15.30 -13.33 -4.30
CA ARG A 94 -15.99 -12.18 -4.89
C ARG A 94 -15.02 -11.21 -5.51
N PHE A 95 -15.50 -10.32 -6.35
CA PHE A 95 -14.68 -9.21 -6.84
C PHE A 95 -14.42 -8.16 -5.74
N PRO A 96 -13.28 -7.43 -5.83
CA PRO A 96 -12.95 -6.39 -4.87
C PRO A 96 -13.97 -5.25 -4.91
N GLN A 97 -14.25 -4.68 -3.75
CA GLN A 97 -15.09 -3.50 -3.59
C GLN A 97 -14.25 -2.21 -3.67
N ALA A 98 -14.93 -1.07 -3.73
CA ALA A 98 -14.27 0.23 -3.68
C ALA A 98 -13.47 0.40 -2.38
N GLY A 99 -12.22 0.84 -2.52
CA GLY A 99 -11.33 1.08 -1.38
C GLY A 99 -10.60 -0.15 -0.84
N GLU A 100 -10.85 -1.36 -1.37
CA GLU A 100 -10.15 -2.56 -0.90
C GLU A 100 -8.73 -2.70 -1.48
N VAL A 101 -7.80 -3.12 -0.63
CA VAL A 101 -6.44 -3.54 -1.03
C VAL A 101 -6.55 -4.86 -1.79
N GLN A 102 -6.05 -4.90 -3.02
CA GLN A 102 -6.17 -6.05 -3.91
C GLN A 102 -4.87 -6.85 -4.04
N TRP A 103 -3.74 -6.21 -3.74
CA TRP A 103 -2.40 -6.78 -3.87
C TRP A 103 -1.41 -6.10 -2.93
N ASN A 104 -0.17 -6.59 -2.89
CA ASN A 104 0.93 -5.92 -2.17
C ASN A 104 1.20 -4.52 -2.72
N PHE A 105 1.91 -3.69 -1.98
CA PHE A 105 2.35 -2.35 -2.36
C PHE A 105 1.24 -1.33 -2.64
N HIS A 106 0.04 -1.50 -2.06
CA HIS A 106 -0.90 -0.38 -1.98
C HIS A 106 -0.33 0.71 -1.07
N LYS A 107 -0.60 1.96 -1.41
CA LYS A 107 -0.12 3.12 -0.67
C LYS A 107 -1.30 3.96 -0.23
N PHE A 108 -1.24 4.47 1.00
CA PHE A 108 -2.21 5.42 1.54
C PHE A 108 -1.48 6.70 1.95
N VAL A 109 -2.02 7.85 1.60
CA VAL A 109 -1.58 9.13 2.12
C VAL A 109 -2.54 9.53 3.22
N ILE A 110 -1.96 9.82 4.40
CA ILE A 110 -2.72 10.16 5.61
C ILE A 110 -2.25 11.54 6.08
N SER A 111 -3.19 12.43 6.38
CA SER A 111 -2.86 13.76 6.92
C SER A 111 -2.42 13.69 8.39
N ARG A 112 -1.90 14.80 8.91
CA ARG A 112 -1.48 14.93 10.32
C ARG A 112 -2.62 14.67 11.31
N GLU A 113 -3.87 14.98 10.91
CA GLU A 113 -5.08 14.74 11.71
C GLU A 113 -5.59 13.30 11.62
N GLY A 114 -4.89 12.42 10.89
CA GLY A 114 -5.24 11.02 10.72
C GLY A 114 -6.22 10.74 9.56
N GLY A 115 -6.67 11.76 8.83
CA GLY A 115 -7.57 11.59 7.69
C GLY A 115 -6.88 10.97 6.48
N VAL A 116 -7.50 9.97 5.86
CA VAL A 116 -6.98 9.35 4.63
C VAL A 116 -7.28 10.25 3.44
N LYS A 117 -6.25 10.68 2.71
CA LYS A 117 -6.31 11.65 1.62
C LYS A 117 -6.10 11.05 0.24
N GLY A 118 -5.49 9.88 0.17
CA GLY A 118 -5.27 9.17 -1.08
C GLY A 118 -5.08 7.68 -0.88
N HIS A 119 -5.54 6.90 -1.86
CA HIS A 119 -5.33 5.45 -1.94
C HIS A 119 -4.84 5.09 -3.33
N PHE A 120 -3.67 4.51 -3.42
CA PHE A 120 -2.95 4.21 -4.66
C PHE A 120 -2.68 2.71 -4.77
N ALA A 121 -3.01 2.13 -5.90
CA ALA A 121 -2.82 0.70 -6.15
C ALA A 121 -1.35 0.31 -6.30
N SER A 122 -1.10 -0.99 -6.35
CA SER A 122 0.24 -1.58 -6.52
C SER A 122 0.96 -1.13 -7.78
N ASP A 123 0.21 -0.87 -8.83
CA ASP A 123 0.67 -0.48 -10.17
C ASP A 123 0.95 1.03 -10.33
N CYS A 124 0.70 1.83 -9.29
CA CYS A 124 1.18 3.22 -9.24
C CYS A 124 2.62 3.25 -8.74
N ASP A 125 3.53 3.84 -9.52
CA ASP A 125 4.90 4.09 -9.06
C ASP A 125 4.88 5.09 -7.89
N PRO A 126 5.67 4.87 -6.82
CA PRO A 126 5.76 5.83 -5.71
C PRO A 126 6.18 7.25 -6.12
N LEU A 127 6.73 7.41 -7.34
CA LEU A 127 7.13 8.71 -7.90
C LEU A 127 6.13 9.26 -8.92
N ASP A 128 4.98 8.61 -9.11
CA ASP A 128 3.93 9.13 -9.98
C ASP A 128 3.42 10.48 -9.48
N SER A 129 3.09 11.35 -10.43
CA SER A 129 2.66 12.74 -10.16
C SER A 129 1.45 12.81 -9.22
N GLU A 130 0.52 11.86 -9.32
CA GLU A 130 -0.67 11.80 -8.48
C GLU A 130 -0.31 11.58 -6.99
N ILE A 131 0.65 10.68 -6.71
CA ILE A 131 1.13 10.45 -5.33
C ILE A 131 1.88 11.66 -4.82
N ILE A 132 2.80 12.19 -5.65
CA ILE A 132 3.61 13.36 -5.29
C ILE A 132 2.73 14.57 -5.01
N THR A 133 1.78 14.88 -5.88
CA THR A 133 0.85 16.00 -5.70
C THR A 133 0.00 15.81 -4.44
N CYS A 134 -0.45 14.59 -4.15
CA CYS A 134 -1.19 14.31 -2.94
C CYS A 134 -0.35 14.57 -1.68
N ILE A 135 0.91 14.13 -1.67
CA ILE A 135 1.84 14.36 -0.56
C ILE A 135 2.14 15.86 -0.40
N GLU A 136 2.52 16.55 -1.48
CA GLU A 136 2.88 17.97 -1.45
C GLU A 136 1.72 18.84 -0.97
N ARG A 137 0.50 18.54 -1.39
CA ARG A 137 -0.70 19.22 -0.87
C ARG A 137 -0.89 19.06 0.65
N GLU A 138 -0.64 17.87 1.19
CA GLU A 138 -0.76 17.64 2.65
C GLU A 138 0.41 18.25 3.44
N LEU A 139 1.54 18.49 2.77
CA LEU A 139 2.68 19.23 3.34
C LEU A 139 2.50 20.75 3.26
N GLY A 140 1.50 21.26 2.49
CA GLY A 140 1.27 22.69 2.29
C GLY A 140 2.18 23.32 1.23
N GLU A 141 2.63 22.52 0.25
CA GLU A 141 3.50 22.94 -0.86
C GLU A 141 2.73 23.13 -2.18
#